data_8c25df7213f18b5774730041df638faf
#
_entry.id   8c25df7213f18b5774730041df638faf
#
_cell.length_a   1.000
_cell.length_b   1.000
_cell.length_c   1.000
_cell.angle_alpha   90.00
_cell.angle_beta   90.00
_cell.angle_gamma   90.00
#
_symmetry.space_group_name_H-M   'P 1'
#
loop_
_entity.id
_entity.type
_entity.pdbx_description
1 polymer ?
#
loop_
_entity_poly.entity_id
_entity_poly.type
_entity_poly.pdbx_seq_one_letter_code
_entity_poly.pdbx_strand_id
1 'polypeptide(L)'
;TDIREKYLQGKQYLFCTVSRLAKEKNLSFLLRGVAAVKKRLGDVFNLLILGDGPEKEKLIVLSSTLKIEENVFFIGEVPNHKISAYHQACDLFLFSSKSETQGIVLLEAMAAYLPVLAIHATGVSDVVVNGENGVLSSDSITEWADNLISILKNPAMFIKMRCSARNTAILYDEKRIANQILESYTYLKKSYEAEHWLMMHLNRTSYPVLAKEY
;
A
#
# COMPACT_ATOMS: atom_id res chain seq x y z
N THR A 1 -5.82 25.47 8.85
CA THR A 1 -5.64 24.62 10.04
C THR A 1 -4.99 23.35 9.57
N ASP A 2 -3.87 23.00 10.18
CA ASP A 2 -3.13 21.79 9.85
C ASP A 2 -4.02 20.57 10.20
N ILE A 3 -4.13 19.62 9.27
CA ILE A 3 -4.89 18.38 9.46
C ILE A 3 -4.39 17.65 10.71
N ARG A 4 -3.06 17.62 10.91
CA ARG A 4 -2.47 16.99 12.08
C ARG A 4 -2.92 17.64 13.39
N GLU A 5 -2.85 18.94 13.49
CA GLU A 5 -3.29 19.69 14.67
C GLU A 5 -4.75 19.41 15.00
N LYS A 6 -5.62 19.43 13.97
CA LYS A 6 -7.05 19.18 14.12
C LYS A 6 -7.39 17.81 14.67
N TYR A 7 -6.68 16.76 14.23
CA TYR A 7 -7.07 15.38 14.50
C TYR A 7 -6.15 14.64 15.48
N LEU A 8 -4.93 15.13 15.72
CA LEU A 8 -4.03 14.53 16.71
C LEU A 8 -4.55 14.73 18.15
N GLN A 9 -5.11 15.91 18.45
CA GLN A 9 -5.79 16.23 19.70
C GLN A 9 -5.00 15.83 20.96
N GLY A 10 -3.67 16.07 20.96
CA GLY A 10 -2.80 15.75 22.08
C GLY A 10 -2.39 14.29 22.20
N LYS A 11 -2.81 13.42 21.27
CA LYS A 11 -2.32 12.04 21.21
C LYS A 11 -0.89 12.00 20.66
N GLN A 12 -0.21 10.86 20.86
CA GLN A 12 1.15 10.65 20.38
C GLN A 12 1.19 10.33 18.87
N TYR A 13 0.17 9.61 18.37
CA TYR A 13 0.14 9.08 17.01
C TYR A 13 -1.17 9.40 16.31
N LEU A 14 -1.05 9.65 15.01
CA LEU A 14 -2.17 9.79 14.10
C LEU A 14 -2.06 8.74 12.99
N PHE A 15 -2.98 7.81 12.93
CA PHE A 15 -3.05 6.78 11.91
C PHE A 15 -4.05 7.15 10.83
N CYS A 16 -3.91 6.56 9.64
CA CYS A 16 -4.93 6.67 8.62
C CYS A 16 -5.12 5.37 7.84
N THR A 17 -6.29 5.27 7.23
CA THR A 17 -6.62 4.33 6.17
C THR A 17 -7.43 5.03 5.11
N VAL A 18 -7.25 4.66 3.84
CA VAL A 18 -7.97 5.22 2.69
C VAL A 18 -8.56 4.07 1.90
N SER A 19 -9.88 3.98 1.84
CA SER A 19 -10.56 2.95 1.05
C SER A 19 -12.05 3.25 0.91
N ARG A 20 -12.71 2.59 -0.03
CA ARG A 20 -14.16 2.45 0.00
C ARG A 20 -14.58 1.69 1.27
N LEU A 21 -15.64 2.13 1.95
CA LEU A 21 -16.14 1.47 3.17
C LEU A 21 -17.05 0.31 2.79
N ALA A 22 -16.43 -0.79 2.34
CA ALA A 22 -17.09 -2.00 1.85
C ALA A 22 -16.50 -3.25 2.53
N LYS A 23 -17.23 -4.37 2.48
CA LYS A 23 -16.89 -5.60 3.20
C LYS A 23 -15.49 -6.13 2.90
N GLU A 24 -15.07 -6.07 1.62
CA GLU A 24 -13.77 -6.54 1.16
C GLU A 24 -12.58 -5.75 1.77
N LYS A 25 -12.82 -4.52 2.21
CA LYS A 25 -11.80 -3.69 2.88
C LYS A 25 -11.61 -4.05 4.36
N ASN A 26 -12.49 -4.88 4.89
CA ASN A 26 -12.37 -5.50 6.21
C ASN A 26 -12.09 -4.52 7.37
N LEU A 27 -12.68 -3.31 7.30
CA LEU A 27 -12.45 -2.26 8.28
C LEU A 27 -12.96 -2.62 9.69
N SER A 28 -13.90 -3.57 9.80
CA SER A 28 -14.33 -4.11 11.10
C SER A 28 -13.19 -4.81 11.83
N PHE A 29 -12.30 -5.50 11.10
CA PHE A 29 -11.08 -6.08 11.67
C PHE A 29 -10.13 -4.98 12.16
N LEU A 30 -9.91 -3.96 11.34
CA LEU A 30 -9.05 -2.82 11.68
C LEU A 30 -9.52 -2.14 12.98
N LEU A 31 -10.83 -1.85 13.10
CA LEU A 31 -11.39 -1.26 14.32
C LEU A 31 -11.19 -2.15 15.55
N ARG A 32 -11.37 -3.47 15.43
CA ARG A 32 -11.09 -4.42 16.52
C ARG A 32 -9.61 -4.44 16.89
N GLY A 33 -8.73 -4.37 15.89
CA GLY A 33 -7.28 -4.31 16.09
C GLY A 33 -6.85 -3.06 16.86
N VAL A 34 -7.31 -1.87 16.44
CA VAL A 34 -6.97 -0.62 17.16
C VAL A 34 -7.63 -0.56 18.56
N ALA A 35 -8.81 -1.15 18.75
CA ALA A 35 -9.41 -1.29 20.08
C ALA A 35 -8.56 -2.17 21.00
N ALA A 36 -8.00 -3.26 20.50
CA ALA A 36 -7.07 -4.10 21.24
C ALA A 36 -5.78 -3.35 21.62
N VAL A 37 -5.27 -2.49 20.71
CA VAL A 37 -4.13 -1.62 21.00
C VAL A 37 -4.46 -0.58 22.08
N LYS A 38 -5.62 0.11 21.97
CA LYS A 38 -6.08 1.08 22.98
C LYS A 38 -6.17 0.44 24.37
N LYS A 39 -6.70 -0.79 24.44
CA LYS A 39 -6.80 -1.54 25.72
C LYS A 39 -5.43 -1.79 26.37
N ARG A 40 -4.36 -1.92 25.59
CA ARG A 40 -3.01 -2.31 26.07
C ARG A 40 -2.07 -1.13 26.25
N LEU A 41 -2.16 -0.11 25.41
CA LEU A 41 -1.29 1.09 25.45
C LEU A 41 -1.98 2.33 26.00
N GLY A 42 -3.31 2.27 26.21
CA GLY A 42 -4.08 3.45 26.59
C GLY A 42 -4.44 4.30 25.37
N ASP A 43 -4.82 5.52 25.63
CA ASP A 43 -5.41 6.47 24.68
C ASP A 43 -4.31 7.31 23.98
N VAL A 44 -3.42 6.63 23.25
CA VAL A 44 -2.19 7.22 22.66
C VAL A 44 -2.31 7.58 21.19
N PHE A 45 -3.41 7.24 20.52
CA PHE A 45 -3.55 7.46 19.07
C PHE A 45 -4.96 7.95 18.68
N ASN A 46 -5.03 8.54 17.49
CA ASN A 46 -6.26 8.74 16.73
C ASN A 46 -6.13 8.09 15.35
N LEU A 47 -7.27 7.73 14.74
CA LEU A 47 -7.37 7.07 13.45
C LEU A 47 -8.29 7.86 12.51
N LEU A 48 -7.79 8.20 11.34
CA LEU A 48 -8.56 8.78 10.25
C LEU A 48 -9.00 7.69 9.26
N ILE A 49 -10.28 7.59 8.99
CA ILE A 49 -10.86 6.72 7.96
C ILE A 49 -11.36 7.61 6.82
N LEU A 50 -10.61 7.61 5.72
CA LEU A 50 -10.93 8.37 4.51
C LEU A 50 -11.66 7.48 3.51
N GLY A 51 -12.78 7.96 3.02
CA GLY A 51 -13.66 7.29 2.08
C GLY A 51 -15.07 7.15 2.58
N ASP A 52 -15.93 6.63 1.74
CA ASP A 52 -17.35 6.38 2.03
C ASP A 52 -17.78 5.00 1.48
N GLY A 53 -18.96 4.52 1.90
CA GLY A 53 -19.48 3.25 1.41
C GLY A 53 -20.54 2.63 2.31
N PRO A 54 -21.12 1.50 1.85
CA PRO A 54 -22.29 0.88 2.48
C PRO A 54 -22.07 0.36 3.90
N GLU A 55 -20.83 0.17 4.34
CA GLU A 55 -20.54 -0.30 5.69
C GLU A 55 -20.35 0.83 6.72
N LYS A 56 -20.43 2.11 6.31
CA LYS A 56 -20.13 3.28 7.17
C LYS A 56 -20.89 3.25 8.49
N GLU A 57 -22.21 3.15 8.43
CA GLU A 57 -23.05 3.16 9.62
C GLU A 57 -22.74 2.01 10.58
N LYS A 58 -22.47 0.83 10.04
CA LYS A 58 -22.06 -0.34 10.84
C LYS A 58 -20.72 -0.14 11.52
N LEU A 59 -19.78 0.51 10.83
CA LEU A 59 -18.45 0.82 11.39
C LEU A 59 -18.53 1.87 12.49
N ILE A 60 -19.41 2.88 12.35
CA ILE A 60 -19.68 3.87 13.40
C ILE A 60 -20.25 3.17 14.64
N VAL A 61 -21.27 2.34 14.48
CA VAL A 61 -21.86 1.57 15.60
C VAL A 61 -20.81 0.65 16.23
N LEU A 62 -19.98 0.02 15.42
CA LEU A 62 -18.90 -0.86 15.92
C LEU A 62 -17.86 -0.06 16.72
N SER A 63 -17.47 1.13 16.27
CA SER A 63 -16.49 1.96 17.00
C SER A 63 -17.00 2.33 18.41
N SER A 64 -18.28 2.67 18.52
CA SER A 64 -18.94 2.93 19.81
C SER A 64 -19.01 1.68 20.68
N THR A 65 -19.41 0.54 20.12
CA THR A 65 -19.44 -0.75 20.83
C THR A 65 -18.05 -1.13 21.39
N LEU A 66 -16.99 -0.79 20.66
CA LEU A 66 -15.60 -1.05 21.04
C LEU A 66 -15.02 0.04 21.97
N LYS A 67 -15.77 1.11 22.27
CA LYS A 67 -15.37 2.27 23.07
C LYS A 67 -14.12 2.99 22.52
N ILE A 68 -14.10 3.16 21.18
CA ILE A 68 -13.06 3.87 20.44
C ILE A 68 -13.62 5.00 19.57
N GLU A 69 -14.88 5.38 19.75
CA GLU A 69 -15.55 6.40 18.95
C GLU A 69 -14.85 7.76 19.02
N GLU A 70 -14.25 8.08 20.16
CA GLU A 70 -13.49 9.33 20.35
C GLU A 70 -12.12 9.32 19.61
N ASN A 71 -11.63 8.13 19.25
CA ASN A 71 -10.36 7.97 18.54
C ASN A 71 -10.51 7.82 17.03
N VAL A 72 -11.72 7.54 16.53
CA VAL A 72 -11.96 7.21 15.12
C VAL A 72 -12.73 8.31 14.42
N PHE A 73 -12.10 8.92 13.42
CA PHE A 73 -12.69 9.99 12.64
C PHE A 73 -13.05 9.50 11.23
N PHE A 74 -14.33 9.39 10.95
CA PHE A 74 -14.85 9.09 9.61
C PHE A 74 -14.88 10.37 8.79
N ILE A 75 -13.88 10.56 7.92
CA ILE A 75 -13.68 11.81 7.15
C ILE A 75 -14.67 11.92 5.98
N GLY A 76 -15.13 10.77 5.45
CA GLY A 76 -15.93 10.73 4.22
C GLY A 76 -15.03 10.75 2.97
N GLU A 77 -15.65 10.99 1.82
CA GLU A 77 -14.92 11.11 0.55
C GLU A 77 -14.03 12.35 0.54
N VAL A 78 -12.79 12.15 0.13
CA VAL A 78 -11.77 13.20 -0.02
C VAL A 78 -11.33 13.23 -1.48
N PRO A 79 -11.31 14.39 -2.14
CA PRO A 79 -10.77 14.49 -3.49
C PRO A 79 -9.31 14.01 -3.56
N ASN A 80 -8.94 13.26 -4.62
CA ASN A 80 -7.62 12.63 -4.75
C ASN A 80 -6.45 13.60 -4.51
N HIS A 81 -6.54 14.83 -5.04
CA HIS A 81 -5.50 15.84 -4.86
C HIS A 81 -5.30 16.30 -3.40
N LYS A 82 -6.24 16.00 -2.50
CA LYS A 82 -6.15 16.32 -1.06
C LYS A 82 -5.73 15.15 -0.18
N ILE A 83 -5.76 13.92 -0.69
CA ILE A 83 -5.42 12.71 0.08
C ILE A 83 -3.96 12.78 0.58
N SER A 84 -3.05 13.29 -0.25
CA SER A 84 -1.64 13.43 0.12
C SER A 84 -1.42 14.29 1.38
N ALA A 85 -2.25 15.32 1.59
CA ALA A 85 -2.18 16.16 2.78
C ALA A 85 -2.58 15.39 4.06
N TYR A 86 -3.54 14.47 3.96
CA TYR A 86 -3.90 13.57 5.07
C TYR A 86 -2.79 12.56 5.35
N HIS A 87 -2.21 11.96 4.30
CA HIS A 87 -1.07 11.05 4.49
C HIS A 87 0.08 11.77 5.18
N GLN A 88 0.47 12.99 4.74
CA GLN A 88 1.54 13.77 5.34
C GLN A 88 1.29 14.15 6.81
N ALA A 89 0.03 14.25 7.21
CA ALA A 89 -0.35 14.54 8.59
C ALA A 89 -0.23 13.33 9.52
N CYS A 90 -0.19 12.11 8.98
CA CYS A 90 -0.23 10.86 9.74
C CYS A 90 1.16 10.26 9.99
N ASP A 91 1.21 9.27 10.85
CA ASP A 91 2.43 8.57 11.24
C ASP A 91 2.52 7.16 10.64
N LEU A 92 1.39 6.47 10.47
CA LEU A 92 1.30 5.09 10.00
C LEU A 92 0.03 4.88 9.17
N PHE A 93 0.15 4.10 8.10
CA PHE A 93 -0.97 3.68 7.28
C PHE A 93 -1.42 2.28 7.70
N LEU A 94 -2.70 2.14 8.03
CA LEU A 94 -3.29 0.86 8.46
C LEU A 94 -4.13 0.29 7.32
N PHE A 95 -3.89 -0.98 6.97
CA PHE A 95 -4.54 -1.61 5.83
C PHE A 95 -5.03 -3.01 6.19
N SER A 96 -6.33 -3.24 6.03
CA SER A 96 -6.98 -4.50 6.43
C SER A 96 -7.66 -5.25 5.29
N SER A 97 -7.54 -4.76 4.05
CA SER A 97 -8.15 -5.41 2.89
C SER A 97 -7.55 -6.79 2.66
N LYS A 98 -8.42 -7.75 2.39
CA LYS A 98 -8.03 -9.12 2.00
C LYS A 98 -7.89 -9.29 0.49
N SER A 99 -8.26 -8.28 -0.27
CA SER A 99 -8.21 -8.26 -1.72
C SER A 99 -7.65 -6.91 -2.19
N GLU A 100 -6.47 -6.96 -2.74
CA GLU A 100 -5.80 -5.82 -3.37
C GLU A 100 -5.11 -6.31 -4.63
N THR A 101 -5.20 -5.54 -5.72
CA THR A 101 -4.62 -5.95 -7.01
C THR A 101 -3.27 -5.32 -7.28
N GLN A 102 -3.10 -4.05 -6.98
CA GLN A 102 -1.92 -3.27 -7.35
C GLN A 102 -1.25 -2.54 -6.17
N GLY A 103 -1.94 -2.41 -5.04
CA GLY A 103 -1.40 -1.72 -3.88
C GLY A 103 -1.13 -0.22 -4.06
N ILE A 104 -1.78 0.45 -5.04
CA ILE A 104 -1.51 1.86 -5.35
C ILE A 104 -1.71 2.75 -4.10
N VAL A 105 -2.77 2.51 -3.34
CA VAL A 105 -3.03 3.27 -2.10
C VAL A 105 -1.92 3.11 -1.06
N LEU A 106 -1.22 1.98 -1.06
CA LEU A 106 -0.07 1.73 -0.18
C LEU A 106 1.13 2.57 -0.65
N LEU A 107 1.37 2.62 -1.97
CA LEU A 107 2.43 3.43 -2.57
C LEU A 107 2.18 4.93 -2.36
N GLU A 108 0.92 5.39 -2.44
CA GLU A 108 0.54 6.77 -2.11
C GLU A 108 0.86 7.12 -0.65
N ALA A 109 0.54 6.23 0.28
CA ALA A 109 0.88 6.40 1.69
C ALA A 109 2.42 6.39 1.90
N MET A 110 3.12 5.45 1.29
CA MET A 110 4.59 5.34 1.34
C MET A 110 5.28 6.58 0.74
N ALA A 111 4.69 7.19 -0.30
CA ALA A 111 5.18 8.44 -0.87
C ALA A 111 5.15 9.60 0.13
N ALA A 112 4.31 9.54 1.14
CA ALA A 112 4.23 10.49 2.25
C ALA A 112 5.04 10.03 3.49
N TYR A 113 6.00 9.11 3.35
CA TYR A 113 6.78 8.54 4.44
C TYR A 113 5.96 7.73 5.47
N LEU A 114 4.79 7.21 5.09
CA LEU A 114 4.03 6.34 5.97
C LEU A 114 4.45 4.88 5.78
N PRO A 115 5.03 4.23 6.78
CA PRO A 115 5.11 2.78 6.77
C PRO A 115 3.71 2.18 6.86
N VAL A 116 3.58 0.94 6.42
CA VAL A 116 2.29 0.26 6.33
C VAL A 116 2.22 -0.89 7.33
N LEU A 117 1.14 -0.97 8.09
CA LEU A 117 0.75 -2.20 8.76
C LEU A 117 -0.43 -2.81 8.02
N ALA A 118 -0.23 -3.94 7.37
CA ALA A 118 -1.23 -4.58 6.53
C ALA A 118 -1.49 -6.04 6.91
N ILE A 119 -2.70 -6.53 6.59
CA ILE A 119 -2.95 -7.97 6.52
C ILE A 119 -2.27 -8.52 5.27
N HIS A 120 -1.64 -9.69 5.39
CA HIS A 120 -1.06 -10.39 4.24
C HIS A 120 -2.15 -10.74 3.23
N ALA A 121 -2.03 -10.22 2.02
CA ALA A 121 -2.92 -10.47 0.89
C ALA A 121 -2.16 -10.34 -0.43
N THR A 122 -2.67 -10.96 -1.50
CA THR A 122 -2.16 -10.76 -2.87
C THR A 122 -2.17 -9.27 -3.22
N GLY A 123 -1.14 -8.79 -3.92
CA GLY A 123 -0.97 -7.37 -4.25
C GLY A 123 -0.44 -6.50 -3.10
N VAL A 124 -0.70 -6.85 -1.84
CA VAL A 124 -0.08 -6.19 -0.69
C VAL A 124 1.37 -6.62 -0.54
N SER A 125 1.63 -7.93 -0.65
CA SER A 125 2.98 -8.52 -0.54
C SER A 125 3.92 -8.12 -1.69
N ASP A 126 3.38 -7.62 -2.79
CA ASP A 126 4.17 -7.11 -3.91
C ASP A 126 4.80 -5.74 -3.60
N VAL A 127 4.20 -5.00 -2.67
CA VAL A 127 4.60 -3.64 -2.29
C VAL A 127 5.21 -3.58 -0.90
N VAL A 128 4.63 -4.33 0.06
CA VAL A 128 5.07 -4.29 1.46
C VAL A 128 6.13 -5.37 1.71
N VAL A 129 7.35 -4.93 1.99
CA VAL A 129 8.46 -5.78 2.43
C VAL A 129 8.46 -5.80 3.96
N ASN A 130 8.12 -6.96 4.53
CA ASN A 130 7.94 -7.14 5.96
C ASN A 130 9.19 -6.78 6.77
N GLY A 131 9.03 -5.89 7.75
CA GLY A 131 10.14 -5.40 8.59
C GLY A 131 10.99 -4.30 7.96
N GLU A 132 10.75 -3.93 6.69
CA GLU A 132 11.53 -2.93 5.97
C GLU A 132 10.73 -1.63 5.72
N ASN A 133 9.70 -1.66 4.89
CA ASN A 133 8.84 -0.51 4.59
C ASN A 133 7.46 -0.60 5.24
N GLY A 134 7.19 -1.71 5.94
CA GLY A 134 5.95 -2.00 6.62
C GLY A 134 6.01 -3.31 7.39
N VAL A 135 4.87 -3.72 7.93
CA VAL A 135 4.71 -5.01 8.59
C VAL A 135 3.51 -5.73 7.99
N LEU A 136 3.71 -7.00 7.63
CA LEU A 136 2.66 -7.91 7.21
C LEU A 136 2.20 -8.76 8.40
N SER A 137 0.91 -8.76 8.68
CA SER A 137 0.28 -9.51 9.74
C SER A 137 -0.63 -10.58 9.18
N SER A 138 -0.86 -11.65 9.92
CA SER A 138 -1.95 -12.57 9.64
C SER A 138 -3.31 -11.93 9.93
N ASP A 139 -4.39 -12.63 9.58
CA ASP A 139 -5.78 -12.26 9.91
C ASP A 139 -6.11 -12.59 11.38
N SER A 140 -5.21 -12.24 12.28
CA SER A 140 -5.35 -12.38 13.74
C SER A 140 -5.32 -11.01 14.38
N ILE A 141 -6.39 -10.63 15.07
CA ILE A 141 -6.47 -9.34 15.79
C ILE A 141 -5.36 -9.22 16.84
N THR A 142 -5.02 -10.31 17.52
CA THR A 142 -3.97 -10.32 18.53
C THR A 142 -2.61 -10.05 17.91
N GLU A 143 -2.23 -10.78 16.86
CA GLU A 143 -0.97 -10.60 16.15
C GLU A 143 -0.87 -9.22 15.51
N TRP A 144 -1.96 -8.75 14.88
CA TRP A 144 -2.01 -7.42 14.28
C TRP A 144 -1.80 -6.32 15.31
N ALA A 145 -2.43 -6.45 16.50
CA ALA A 145 -2.24 -5.53 17.61
C ALA A 145 -0.83 -5.61 18.19
N ASP A 146 -0.24 -6.81 18.30
CA ASP A 146 1.15 -7.01 18.73
C ASP A 146 2.12 -6.32 17.78
N ASN A 147 1.92 -6.47 16.49
CA ASN A 147 2.73 -5.85 15.46
C ASN A 147 2.64 -4.31 15.53
N LEU A 148 1.43 -3.73 15.68
CA LEU A 148 1.28 -2.30 15.85
C LEU A 148 1.99 -1.80 17.11
N ILE A 149 1.82 -2.47 18.23
CA ILE A 149 2.47 -2.12 19.50
C ILE A 149 4.00 -2.20 19.37
N SER A 150 4.51 -3.23 18.68
CA SER A 150 5.95 -3.40 18.43
C SER A 150 6.53 -2.24 17.62
N ILE A 151 5.83 -1.81 16.56
CA ILE A 151 6.22 -0.64 15.77
C ILE A 151 6.31 0.61 16.66
N LEU A 152 5.28 0.88 17.45
CA LEU A 152 5.18 2.08 18.29
C LEU A 152 6.20 2.10 19.42
N LYS A 153 6.58 0.94 19.95
CA LYS A 153 7.58 0.79 21.02
C LYS A 153 9.03 0.81 20.56
N ASN A 154 9.26 0.81 19.23
CA ASN A 154 10.61 0.83 18.67
C ASN A 154 10.81 2.05 17.74
N PRO A 155 11.09 3.24 18.28
CA PRO A 155 11.25 4.46 17.49
C PRO A 155 12.32 4.36 16.41
N ALA A 156 13.44 3.66 16.68
CA ALA A 156 14.52 3.51 15.70
C ALA A 156 14.06 2.69 14.49
N MET A 157 13.38 1.57 14.71
CA MET A 157 12.77 0.76 13.65
C MET A 157 11.72 1.58 12.89
N PHE A 158 10.87 2.30 13.59
CA PHE A 158 9.82 3.12 13.00
C PHE A 158 10.38 4.19 12.04
N ILE A 159 11.41 4.93 12.47
CA ILE A 159 12.10 5.92 11.62
C ILE A 159 12.71 5.25 10.38
N LYS A 160 13.39 4.12 10.54
CA LYS A 160 13.95 3.36 9.43
C LYS A 160 12.87 2.95 8.44
N MET A 161 11.74 2.43 8.93
CA MET A 161 10.61 2.03 8.08
C MET A 161 10.03 3.21 7.29
N ARG A 162 9.93 4.39 7.89
CA ARG A 162 9.46 5.61 7.21
C ARG A 162 10.35 5.96 6.00
N CYS A 163 11.66 5.91 6.18
CA CYS A 163 12.61 6.17 5.08
C CYS A 163 12.50 5.08 4.00
N SER A 164 12.44 3.80 4.39
CA SER A 164 12.30 2.68 3.46
C SER A 164 10.98 2.74 2.68
N ALA A 165 9.87 3.11 3.33
CA ALA A 165 8.58 3.32 2.67
C ALA A 165 8.70 4.37 1.55
N ARG A 166 9.30 5.52 1.84
CA ARG A 166 9.52 6.55 0.81
C ARG A 166 10.40 6.05 -0.33
N ASN A 167 11.48 5.33 -0.04
CA ASN A 167 12.36 4.76 -1.06
C ASN A 167 11.62 3.78 -1.96
N THR A 168 10.75 2.93 -1.37
CA THR A 168 9.88 2.03 -2.15
C THR A 168 8.98 2.83 -3.10
N ALA A 169 8.28 3.85 -2.62
CA ALA A 169 7.41 4.66 -3.48
C ALA A 169 8.16 5.31 -4.65
N ILE A 170 9.41 5.73 -4.47
CA ILE A 170 10.25 6.28 -5.55
C ILE A 170 10.54 5.25 -6.64
N LEU A 171 10.63 3.96 -6.30
CA LEU A 171 10.84 2.90 -7.30
C LEU A 171 9.62 2.72 -8.23
N TYR A 172 8.42 3.07 -7.74
CA TYR A 172 7.16 3.01 -8.46
C TYR A 172 6.72 4.37 -9.02
N ASP A 173 7.62 5.36 -9.10
CA ASP A 173 7.33 6.64 -9.74
C ASP A 173 6.90 6.44 -11.20
N GLU A 174 5.84 7.14 -11.61
CA GLU A 174 5.20 6.99 -12.91
C GLU A 174 6.20 7.15 -14.07
N LYS A 175 7.06 8.17 -14.00
CA LYS A 175 8.06 8.42 -15.05
C LYS A 175 9.10 7.31 -15.12
N ARG A 176 9.50 6.78 -13.97
CA ARG A 176 10.46 5.68 -13.88
C ARG A 176 9.87 4.41 -14.49
N ILE A 177 8.65 4.05 -14.13
CA ILE A 177 7.95 2.88 -14.70
C ILE A 177 7.72 3.04 -16.19
N ALA A 178 7.29 4.21 -16.65
CA ALA A 178 7.11 4.49 -18.09
C ALA A 178 8.43 4.32 -18.88
N ASN A 179 9.55 4.79 -18.33
CA ASN A 179 10.87 4.62 -18.96
C ASN A 179 11.29 3.14 -19.01
N GLN A 180 11.10 2.38 -17.92
CA GLN A 180 11.41 0.94 -17.89
C GLN A 180 10.58 0.15 -18.91
N ILE A 181 9.30 0.48 -19.05
CA ILE A 181 8.42 -0.12 -20.04
C ILE A 181 8.94 0.22 -21.46
N LEU A 182 9.27 1.48 -21.72
CA LEU A 182 9.79 1.91 -23.02
C LEU A 182 11.11 1.22 -23.39
N GLU A 183 12.02 1.08 -22.43
CA GLU A 183 13.27 0.34 -22.61
C GLU A 183 13.00 -1.13 -22.95
N SER A 184 12.07 -1.76 -22.23
CA SER A 184 11.67 -3.16 -22.48
C SER A 184 11.08 -3.35 -23.87
N TYR A 185 10.19 -2.46 -24.30
CA TYR A 185 9.64 -2.49 -25.66
C TYR A 185 10.72 -2.26 -26.72
N THR A 186 11.63 -1.33 -26.48
CA THR A 186 12.74 -1.05 -27.40
C THR A 186 13.67 -2.26 -27.56
N TYR A 187 13.96 -2.94 -26.44
CA TYR A 187 14.75 -4.17 -26.45
C TYR A 187 14.06 -5.29 -27.25
N LEU A 188 12.77 -5.55 -26.96
CA LEU A 188 12.00 -6.58 -27.65
C LEU A 188 11.89 -6.31 -29.15
N LYS A 189 11.68 -5.05 -29.54
CA LYS A 189 11.64 -4.65 -30.95
C LYS A 189 12.96 -4.96 -31.66
N LYS A 190 14.10 -4.58 -31.04
CA LYS A 190 15.43 -4.86 -31.60
C LYS A 190 15.71 -6.35 -31.72
N SER A 191 15.34 -7.14 -30.69
CA SER A 191 15.46 -8.60 -30.71
C SER A 191 14.65 -9.23 -31.84
N TYR A 192 13.39 -8.80 -31.99
CA TYR A 192 12.51 -9.27 -33.06
C TYR A 192 13.05 -8.93 -34.45
N GLU A 193 13.53 -7.70 -34.64
CA GLU A 193 14.12 -7.27 -35.90
C GLU A 193 15.39 -8.07 -36.25
N ALA A 194 16.23 -8.37 -35.26
CA ALA A 194 17.44 -9.18 -35.42
C ALA A 194 17.11 -10.66 -35.76
N GLU A 195 16.16 -11.27 -35.07
CA GLU A 195 15.71 -12.63 -35.37
C GLU A 195 15.06 -12.71 -36.76
N HIS A 196 14.22 -11.74 -37.10
CA HIS A 196 13.57 -11.68 -38.42
C HIS A 196 14.61 -11.52 -39.56
N TRP A 197 15.60 -10.65 -39.35
CA TRP A 197 16.72 -10.48 -40.30
C TRP A 197 17.51 -11.79 -40.46
N LEU A 198 17.82 -12.49 -39.34
CA LEU A 198 18.55 -13.76 -39.36
C LEU A 198 17.76 -14.84 -40.13
N MET A 199 16.46 -14.97 -39.86
CA MET A 199 15.57 -15.91 -40.54
C MET A 199 15.51 -15.65 -42.04
N MET A 200 15.42 -14.39 -42.45
CA MET A 200 15.39 -14.01 -43.84
C MET A 200 16.71 -14.30 -44.58
N HIS A 201 17.85 -14.20 -43.88
CA HIS A 201 19.16 -14.46 -44.48
C HIS A 201 19.56 -15.93 -44.45
N LEU A 202 19.20 -16.68 -43.41
CA LEU A 202 19.41 -18.13 -43.36
C LEU A 202 18.59 -18.87 -44.41
N ASN A 203 17.34 -18.45 -44.67
CA ASN A 203 16.51 -19.03 -45.72
C ASN A 203 17.03 -18.73 -47.14
N ARG A 204 17.85 -17.70 -47.31
CA ARG A 204 18.49 -17.41 -48.63
C ARG A 204 19.74 -18.25 -48.89
N THR A 205 20.37 -18.81 -47.85
CA THR A 205 21.58 -19.64 -48.00
C THR A 205 21.29 -21.15 -48.07
N SER A 206 20.01 -21.56 -47.97
CA SER A 206 19.63 -22.98 -47.91
C SER A 206 19.08 -23.53 -49.24
N TYR A 207 19.37 -22.92 -50.39
CA TYR A 207 19.20 -23.57 -51.70
C TYR A 207 20.51 -23.55 -52.52
N PRO A 208 21.38 -24.51 -52.37
CA PRO A 208 22.27 -24.85 -53.46
C PRO A 208 21.51 -25.77 -54.42
N VAL A 209 21.18 -25.18 -55.57
CA VAL A 209 21.24 -25.86 -56.87
C VAL A 209 21.46 -27.38 -56.83
N LEU A 210 20.40 -28.15 -56.99
CA LEU A 210 20.45 -29.49 -57.58
C LEU A 210 19.48 -29.50 -58.79
N ALA A 211 19.91 -28.87 -59.84
CA ALA A 211 19.38 -29.10 -61.19
C ALA A 211 20.58 -29.27 -62.10
N LYS A 212 21.12 -30.43 -62.14
CA LYS A 212 21.84 -30.92 -63.31
C LYS A 212 21.63 -32.41 -63.48
N GLU A 213 21.23 -32.73 -64.67
CA GLU A 213 21.33 -33.99 -65.40
C GLU A 213 20.28 -35.06 -65.10
N TYR A 214 19.19 -35.10 -65.94
CA TYR A 214 19.14 -36.01 -67.09
C TYR A 214 18.05 -35.52 -68.05
#